data_4e959488a7ba1801c09745e4a54b30c6
#
_entry.id   4e959488a7ba1801c09745e4a54b30c6
#
_cell.length_a   1.000
_cell.length_b   1.000
_cell.length_c   1.000
_cell.angle_alpha   90.00
_cell.angle_beta   90.00
_cell.angle_gamma   90.00
#
_symmetry.space_group_name_H-M   'P 1'
#
loop_
_entity.id
_entity.type
_entity.pdbx_description
1 polymer ?
#
loop_
_entity_poly.entity_id
_entity_poly.type
_entity_poly.pdbx_seq_one_letter_code
_entity_poly.pdbx_strand_id
1 'polypeptide(L)'
;SAAGRYIEYCKSTLKGAHNLKDKTILVDAANGANYKITPMLLEELGAKVIRVNCDPDGFNINEKSAVLDQSLFKDYAKKYEFDFCVAVDGDGDRLVLSDSKGDVCTGDEIIYALALRNKKQNKTGSDCVVGTDMTNQGVVDALKDLEVDFQRAQVGDKFISRELVDKKLNLGGETSGHIIQREFSESGDANIALIQTLAALEELNLSLADIKTKINYKPQILESFDVKDMQIIETKEFSEQIKSLEKDHSNARISVRKSGTEPKIRVMVESDSKDDIASVMNSVKSLII
;
A
#
# COMPACT_ATOMS: atom_id res chain seq x y z
N SER A 1 5.81 -14.52 -26.54
CA SER A 1 5.34 -13.13 -26.42
C SER A 1 6.01 -12.41 -25.25
N ALA A 2 6.00 -11.08 -25.21
CA ALA A 2 6.54 -10.32 -24.07
C ALA A 2 5.76 -10.64 -22.79
N ALA A 3 4.43 -10.71 -22.88
CA ALA A 3 3.56 -11.09 -21.76
C ALA A 3 3.93 -12.46 -21.16
N GLY A 4 4.10 -13.49 -22.01
CA GLY A 4 4.48 -14.81 -21.50
C GLY A 4 5.84 -14.84 -20.82
N ARG A 5 6.84 -14.08 -21.31
CA ARG A 5 8.15 -13.98 -20.64
C ARG A 5 8.06 -13.30 -19.28
N TYR A 6 7.20 -12.28 -19.18
CA TYR A 6 6.98 -11.59 -17.92
C TYR A 6 6.24 -12.48 -16.90
N ILE A 7 5.21 -13.23 -17.33
CA ILE A 7 4.51 -14.21 -16.47
C ILE A 7 5.49 -15.26 -15.96
N GLU A 8 6.34 -15.82 -16.85
CA GLU A 8 7.37 -16.78 -16.43
C GLU A 8 8.38 -16.15 -15.45
N TYR A 9 8.75 -14.89 -15.67
CA TYR A 9 9.62 -14.18 -14.73
C TYR A 9 8.92 -14.05 -13.36
N CYS A 10 7.67 -13.58 -13.29
CA CYS A 10 6.92 -13.51 -12.04
C CYS A 10 6.92 -14.87 -11.33
N LYS A 11 6.54 -15.95 -12.02
CA LYS A 11 6.52 -17.29 -11.44
C LYS A 11 7.90 -17.73 -10.94
N SER A 12 8.97 -17.38 -11.64
CA SER A 12 10.35 -17.72 -11.25
C SER A 12 10.80 -17.06 -9.95
N THR A 13 10.12 -16.00 -9.50
CA THR A 13 10.40 -15.34 -8.21
C THR A 13 9.90 -16.14 -7.00
N LEU A 14 8.97 -17.09 -7.22
CA LEU A 14 8.45 -17.98 -6.19
C LEU A 14 9.47 -19.07 -5.85
N LYS A 15 9.74 -19.27 -4.56
CA LYS A 15 10.55 -20.39 -4.08
C LYS A 15 9.62 -21.52 -3.67
N GLY A 16 9.65 -22.61 -4.44
CA GLY A 16 8.82 -23.79 -4.18
C GLY A 16 7.59 -23.89 -5.07
N ALA A 17 6.80 -24.94 -4.88
CA ALA A 17 5.56 -25.16 -5.62
C ALA A 17 4.40 -24.46 -4.91
N HIS A 18 4.06 -23.26 -5.38
CA HIS A 18 2.85 -22.59 -4.96
C HIS A 18 1.70 -22.96 -5.90
N ASN A 19 0.58 -23.39 -5.36
CA ASN A 19 -0.57 -23.89 -6.12
C ASN A 19 -1.86 -23.25 -5.62
N LEU A 20 -2.54 -22.55 -6.52
CA LEU A 20 -3.82 -21.89 -6.26
C LEU A 20 -5.03 -22.69 -6.75
N LYS A 21 -4.87 -24.01 -7.01
CA LYS A 21 -5.86 -24.88 -7.67
C LYS A 21 -7.27 -24.82 -7.07
N ASP A 22 -7.37 -24.67 -5.75
CA ASP A 22 -8.65 -24.66 -5.07
C ASP A 22 -9.13 -23.24 -4.75
N LYS A 23 -8.52 -22.23 -5.36
CA LYS A 23 -8.84 -20.82 -5.14
C LYS A 23 -9.63 -20.23 -6.29
N THR A 24 -10.67 -19.50 -5.96
CA THR A 24 -11.37 -18.61 -6.89
C THR A 24 -10.94 -17.18 -6.57
N ILE A 25 -10.36 -16.49 -7.56
CA ILE A 25 -9.82 -15.13 -7.39
C ILE A 25 -10.53 -14.18 -8.33
N LEU A 26 -11.16 -13.13 -7.80
CA LEU A 26 -11.68 -12.04 -8.61
C LEU A 26 -10.53 -11.05 -8.90
N VAL A 27 -10.34 -10.70 -10.17
CA VAL A 27 -9.33 -9.74 -10.62
C VAL A 27 -10.01 -8.53 -11.22
N ASP A 28 -9.83 -7.37 -10.62
CA ASP A 28 -10.12 -6.05 -11.19
C ASP A 28 -8.82 -5.46 -11.74
N ALA A 29 -8.67 -5.45 -13.06
CA ALA A 29 -7.47 -4.96 -13.74
C ALA A 29 -7.60 -3.50 -14.23
N ALA A 30 -8.60 -2.76 -13.74
CA ALA A 30 -8.83 -1.35 -14.07
C ALA A 30 -8.84 -1.03 -15.58
N ASN A 31 -9.12 -2.00 -16.44
CA ASN A 31 -8.97 -1.91 -17.91
C ASN A 31 -7.59 -1.40 -18.35
N GLY A 32 -6.56 -1.67 -17.54
CA GLY A 32 -5.20 -1.18 -17.71
C GLY A 32 -4.26 -2.20 -18.37
N ALA A 33 -2.95 -1.97 -18.24
CA ALA A 33 -1.90 -2.81 -18.84
C ALA A 33 -1.97 -4.29 -18.44
N ASN A 34 -2.46 -4.55 -17.24
CA ASN A 34 -2.54 -5.89 -16.64
C ASN A 34 -3.83 -6.65 -16.95
N TYR A 35 -4.71 -6.15 -17.83
CA TYR A 35 -6.01 -6.76 -18.12
C TYR A 35 -5.98 -8.24 -18.54
N LYS A 36 -4.88 -8.68 -19.14
CA LYS A 36 -4.62 -10.09 -19.51
C LYS A 36 -3.60 -10.74 -18.56
N ILE A 37 -2.59 -10.00 -18.15
CA ILE A 37 -1.40 -10.55 -17.50
C ILE A 37 -1.76 -11.07 -16.10
N THR A 38 -2.39 -10.26 -15.25
CA THR A 38 -2.76 -10.70 -13.89
C THR A 38 -3.70 -11.91 -13.90
N PRO A 39 -4.80 -11.93 -14.71
CA PRO A 39 -5.61 -13.12 -14.83
C PRO A 39 -4.84 -14.37 -15.29
N MET A 40 -4.03 -14.26 -16.36
CA MET A 40 -3.26 -15.39 -16.89
C MET A 40 -2.22 -15.90 -15.89
N LEU A 41 -1.54 -15.03 -15.18
CA LEU A 41 -0.58 -15.39 -14.13
C LEU A 41 -1.25 -16.27 -13.06
N LEU A 42 -2.41 -15.87 -12.59
CA LEU A 42 -3.14 -16.61 -11.56
C LEU A 42 -3.72 -17.92 -12.09
N GLU A 43 -4.20 -17.94 -13.34
CA GLU A 43 -4.66 -19.16 -14.01
C GLU A 43 -3.52 -20.17 -14.22
N GLU A 44 -2.32 -19.71 -14.59
CA GLU A 44 -1.14 -20.57 -14.71
C GLU A 44 -0.66 -21.10 -13.34
N LEU A 45 -0.97 -20.42 -12.24
CA LEU A 45 -0.77 -20.91 -10.88
C LEU A 45 -1.93 -21.83 -10.40
N GLY A 46 -2.95 -22.07 -11.25
CA GLY A 46 -4.02 -23.01 -11.01
C GLY A 46 -5.31 -22.40 -10.48
N ALA A 47 -5.39 -21.08 -10.26
CA ALA A 47 -6.61 -20.45 -9.76
C ALA A 47 -7.73 -20.42 -10.80
N LYS A 48 -8.99 -20.47 -10.32
CA LYS A 48 -10.14 -20.04 -11.09
C LYS A 48 -10.27 -18.52 -11.01
N VAL A 49 -10.29 -17.83 -12.15
CA VAL A 49 -10.29 -16.37 -12.18
C VAL A 49 -11.62 -15.82 -12.65
N ILE A 50 -12.19 -14.89 -11.88
CA ILE A 50 -13.31 -14.03 -12.27
C ILE A 50 -12.74 -12.70 -12.71
N ARG A 51 -13.01 -12.28 -13.95
CA ARG A 51 -12.43 -11.08 -14.56
C ARG A 51 -13.41 -9.92 -14.49
N VAL A 52 -12.97 -8.80 -13.94
CA VAL A 52 -13.70 -7.52 -13.86
C VAL A 52 -12.77 -6.43 -14.39
N ASN A 53 -13.30 -5.48 -15.14
CA ASN A 53 -12.51 -4.41 -15.76
C ASN A 53 -11.28 -4.96 -16.51
N CYS A 54 -11.48 -6.02 -17.28
CA CYS A 54 -10.45 -6.66 -18.10
C CYS A 54 -10.76 -6.57 -19.61
N ASP A 55 -11.52 -5.57 -20.03
CA ASP A 55 -11.91 -5.31 -21.42
C ASP A 55 -11.66 -3.85 -21.80
N PRO A 56 -10.37 -3.48 -22.04
CA PRO A 56 -9.98 -2.11 -22.36
C PRO A 56 -10.48 -1.71 -23.75
N ASP A 57 -11.10 -0.53 -23.84
CA ASP A 57 -11.56 0.09 -25.09
C ASP A 57 -10.69 1.26 -25.54
N GLY A 58 -9.64 1.59 -24.78
CA GLY A 58 -8.73 2.70 -25.01
C GLY A 58 -9.12 4.01 -24.29
N PHE A 59 -10.28 4.05 -23.63
CA PHE A 59 -10.78 5.22 -22.90
C PHE A 59 -11.16 4.90 -21.45
N ASN A 60 -11.51 3.65 -21.15
CA ASN A 60 -12.08 3.23 -19.88
C ASN A 60 -11.04 2.83 -18.81
N ILE A 61 -9.76 3.16 -19.00
CA ILE A 61 -8.71 2.89 -18.01
C ILE A 61 -9.04 3.55 -16.66
N ASN A 62 -8.89 2.78 -15.56
CA ASN A 62 -9.21 3.22 -14.21
C ASN A 62 -10.69 3.59 -13.96
N GLU A 63 -11.57 3.35 -14.90
CA GLU A 63 -13.00 3.59 -14.71
C GLU A 63 -13.59 2.55 -13.74
N LYS A 64 -14.22 3.03 -12.65
CA LYS A 64 -14.84 2.17 -11.61
C LYS A 64 -13.92 1.05 -11.11
N SER A 65 -12.67 1.38 -10.87
CA SER A 65 -11.65 0.43 -10.39
C SER A 65 -11.59 0.41 -8.87
N ALA A 66 -11.50 -0.80 -8.30
CA ALA A 66 -11.42 -0.99 -6.85
C ALA A 66 -10.11 -0.48 -6.23
N VAL A 67 -9.05 -0.27 -7.01
CA VAL A 67 -7.83 0.41 -6.54
C VAL A 67 -8.11 1.87 -6.19
N LEU A 68 -8.97 2.55 -6.97
CA LEU A 68 -9.30 3.96 -6.76
C LEU A 68 -10.50 4.14 -5.83
N ASP A 69 -11.48 3.24 -5.91
CA ASP A 69 -12.67 3.23 -5.05
C ASP A 69 -12.79 1.88 -4.32
N GLN A 70 -12.23 1.83 -3.13
CA GLN A 70 -12.19 0.61 -2.32
C GLN A 70 -13.58 0.14 -1.85
N SER A 71 -14.63 0.95 -1.96
CA SER A 71 -16.00 0.53 -1.66
C SER A 71 -16.48 -0.58 -2.59
N LEU A 72 -15.94 -0.65 -3.82
CA LEU A 72 -16.25 -1.66 -4.81
C LEU A 72 -15.92 -3.09 -4.36
N PHE A 73 -14.94 -3.28 -3.46
CA PHE A 73 -14.66 -4.63 -2.93
C PHE A 73 -15.86 -5.22 -2.21
N LYS A 74 -16.62 -4.40 -1.45
CA LYS A 74 -17.86 -4.84 -0.81
C LYS A 74 -18.95 -5.16 -1.81
N ASP A 75 -19.03 -4.43 -2.91
CA ASP A 75 -20.03 -4.70 -3.96
C ASP A 75 -19.66 -5.94 -4.75
N TYR A 76 -18.38 -6.19 -5.01
CA TYR A 76 -17.92 -7.45 -5.59
C TYR A 76 -18.23 -8.64 -4.69
N ALA A 77 -18.02 -8.55 -3.37
CA ALA A 77 -18.34 -9.61 -2.43
C ALA A 77 -19.83 -9.93 -2.33
N LYS A 78 -20.72 -8.95 -2.61
CA LYS A 78 -22.16 -9.19 -2.72
C LYS A 78 -22.58 -9.89 -4.01
N LYS A 79 -21.80 -9.69 -5.10
CA LYS A 79 -22.15 -10.11 -6.46
C LYS A 79 -21.50 -11.42 -6.87
N TYR A 80 -20.32 -11.71 -6.36
CA TYR A 80 -19.49 -12.84 -6.76
C TYR A 80 -19.03 -13.66 -5.56
N GLU A 81 -18.85 -14.97 -5.77
CA GLU A 81 -18.22 -15.85 -4.80
C GLU A 81 -16.74 -16.02 -5.16
N PHE A 82 -15.85 -15.64 -4.26
CA PHE A 82 -14.39 -15.73 -4.40
C PHE A 82 -13.69 -15.89 -3.06
N ASP A 83 -12.46 -16.40 -3.05
CA ASP A 83 -11.59 -16.45 -1.87
C ASP A 83 -10.87 -15.13 -1.62
N PHE A 84 -10.37 -14.51 -2.71
CA PHE A 84 -9.66 -13.24 -2.71
C PHE A 84 -10.16 -12.36 -3.85
N CYS A 85 -10.15 -11.06 -3.62
CA CYS A 85 -10.23 -10.08 -4.69
C CYS A 85 -8.89 -9.35 -4.81
N VAL A 86 -8.43 -9.23 -6.04
CA VAL A 86 -7.19 -8.56 -6.44
C VAL A 86 -7.55 -7.36 -7.30
N ALA A 87 -7.12 -6.18 -6.92
CA ALA A 87 -7.26 -4.99 -7.75
C ALA A 87 -5.88 -4.42 -8.07
N VAL A 88 -5.63 -4.15 -9.35
CA VAL A 88 -4.44 -3.50 -9.86
C VAL A 88 -4.84 -2.25 -10.64
N ASP A 89 -4.02 -1.20 -10.60
CA ASP A 89 -4.31 0.04 -11.30
C ASP A 89 -3.91 0.00 -12.78
N GLY A 90 -4.12 1.11 -13.47
CA GLY A 90 -4.02 1.18 -14.94
C GLY A 90 -2.66 0.84 -15.51
N ASP A 91 -1.55 1.23 -14.88
CA ASP A 91 -0.18 0.91 -15.30
C ASP A 91 0.41 -0.30 -14.56
N GLY A 92 -0.29 -0.79 -13.52
CA GLY A 92 0.01 -2.06 -12.86
C GLY A 92 1.12 -1.99 -11.84
N ASP A 93 1.34 -0.83 -11.24
CA ASP A 93 2.33 -0.63 -10.20
C ASP A 93 1.75 -0.68 -8.77
N ARG A 94 0.40 -0.69 -8.63
CA ARG A 94 -0.31 -0.74 -7.35
C ARG A 94 -1.16 -1.98 -7.22
N LEU A 95 -1.16 -2.54 -6.01
CA LEU A 95 -1.92 -3.69 -5.61
C LEU A 95 -2.76 -3.39 -4.37
N VAL A 96 -4.05 -3.71 -4.44
CA VAL A 96 -4.94 -3.75 -3.28
C VAL A 96 -5.64 -5.11 -3.27
N LEU A 97 -5.78 -5.70 -2.10
CA LEU A 97 -6.41 -7.00 -1.91
C LEU A 97 -7.65 -6.90 -1.05
N SER A 98 -8.56 -7.86 -1.18
CA SER A 98 -9.56 -8.11 -0.15
C SER A 98 -9.79 -9.61 0.07
N ASP A 99 -10.32 -9.92 1.24
CA ASP A 99 -10.85 -11.25 1.52
C ASP A 99 -12.20 -11.49 0.81
N SER A 100 -12.78 -12.68 1.02
CA SER A 100 -14.08 -13.08 0.45
C SER A 100 -15.26 -12.21 0.91
N LYS A 101 -15.10 -11.42 1.97
CA LYS A 101 -16.11 -10.50 2.49
C LYS A 101 -15.94 -9.07 1.98
N GLY A 102 -14.93 -8.83 1.14
CA GLY A 102 -14.56 -7.49 0.67
C GLY A 102 -13.89 -6.64 1.75
N ASP A 103 -13.29 -7.25 2.78
CA ASP A 103 -12.50 -6.54 3.78
C ASP A 103 -11.12 -6.25 3.20
N VAL A 104 -10.86 -4.98 2.95
CA VAL A 104 -9.70 -4.50 2.19
C VAL A 104 -8.40 -4.66 2.98
N CYS A 105 -7.36 -5.12 2.30
CA CYS A 105 -5.95 -5.07 2.71
C CYS A 105 -5.20 -4.17 1.74
N THR A 106 -4.66 -3.10 2.25
CA THR A 106 -3.92 -2.07 1.52
C THR A 106 -2.43 -2.42 1.42
N GLY A 107 -1.63 -1.51 0.89
CA GLY A 107 -0.18 -1.67 0.90
C GLY A 107 0.42 -1.86 2.29
N ASP A 108 -0.22 -1.34 3.32
CA ASP A 108 0.26 -1.46 4.70
C ASP A 108 0.23 -2.91 5.19
N GLU A 109 -0.88 -3.62 5.00
CA GLU A 109 -1.00 -5.04 5.35
C GLU A 109 -0.11 -5.91 4.47
N ILE A 110 0.01 -5.58 3.19
CA ILE A 110 0.89 -6.29 2.25
C ILE A 110 2.35 -6.17 2.69
N ILE A 111 2.81 -4.97 3.00
CA ILE A 111 4.17 -4.71 3.51
C ILE A 111 4.43 -5.49 4.79
N TYR A 112 3.48 -5.48 5.73
CA TYR A 112 3.62 -6.22 6.99
C TYR A 112 3.76 -7.73 6.74
N ALA A 113 2.92 -8.31 5.89
CA ALA A 113 2.97 -9.75 5.57
C ALA A 113 4.32 -10.14 4.93
N LEU A 114 4.81 -9.33 3.98
CA LEU A 114 6.10 -9.53 3.32
C LEU A 114 7.27 -9.36 4.30
N ALA A 115 7.23 -8.36 5.17
CA ALA A 115 8.26 -8.14 6.19
C ALA A 115 8.32 -9.30 7.18
N LEU A 116 7.17 -9.78 7.66
CA LEU A 116 7.08 -10.94 8.55
C LEU A 116 7.70 -12.20 7.92
N ARG A 117 7.38 -12.49 6.65
CA ARG A 117 7.99 -13.60 5.93
C ARG A 117 9.50 -13.42 5.77
N ASN A 118 9.94 -12.25 5.33
CA ASN A 118 11.35 -11.95 5.09
C ASN A 118 12.16 -12.09 6.39
N LYS A 119 11.62 -11.62 7.52
CA LYS A 119 12.25 -11.80 8.85
C LYS A 119 12.37 -13.26 9.22
N LYS A 120 11.31 -14.06 9.06
CA LYS A 120 11.35 -15.51 9.33
C LYS A 120 12.35 -16.27 8.45
N GLN A 121 12.57 -15.79 7.23
CA GLN A 121 13.54 -16.37 6.28
C GLN A 121 14.95 -15.82 6.47
N ASN A 122 15.20 -14.91 7.42
CA ASN A 122 16.49 -14.21 7.62
C ASN A 122 17.05 -13.61 6.31
N LYS A 123 16.19 -13.00 5.50
CA LYS A 123 16.61 -12.38 4.24
C LYS A 123 17.52 -11.17 4.49
N THR A 124 18.55 -11.05 3.67
CA THR A 124 19.46 -9.89 3.69
C THR A 124 18.68 -8.62 3.34
N GLY A 125 18.89 -7.52 4.09
CA GLY A 125 18.20 -6.26 3.89
C GLY A 125 16.73 -6.28 4.33
N SER A 126 16.34 -7.21 5.21
CA SER A 126 15.01 -7.31 5.79
C SER A 126 14.88 -6.68 7.18
N ASP A 127 15.94 -6.10 7.69
CA ASP A 127 15.97 -5.51 9.04
C ASP A 127 15.25 -4.16 9.11
N CYS A 128 14.93 -3.58 7.96
CA CYS A 128 14.23 -2.31 7.86
C CYS A 128 13.32 -2.29 6.63
N VAL A 129 12.16 -1.67 6.77
CA VAL A 129 11.19 -1.39 5.71
C VAL A 129 11.18 0.12 5.44
N VAL A 130 11.09 0.51 4.17
CA VAL A 130 10.92 1.91 3.78
C VAL A 130 9.45 2.16 3.43
N GLY A 131 8.83 3.09 4.12
CA GLY A 131 7.50 3.60 3.79
C GLY A 131 7.49 5.10 3.66
N THR A 132 6.33 5.72 3.75
CA THR A 132 6.18 7.17 3.64
C THR A 132 5.70 7.81 4.93
N ASP A 133 5.66 9.14 4.94
CA ASP A 133 5.04 9.91 6.02
C ASP A 133 3.56 9.59 6.20
N MET A 134 2.92 9.00 5.19
CA MET A 134 1.51 8.59 5.24
C MET A 134 1.29 7.22 5.88
N THR A 135 2.33 6.40 6.02
CA THR A 135 2.22 5.09 6.66
C THR A 135 1.77 5.23 8.11
N ASN A 136 0.70 4.53 8.47
CA ASN A 136 0.11 4.59 9.80
C ASN A 136 1.10 4.14 10.88
N GLN A 137 1.11 4.81 12.03
CA GLN A 137 2.01 4.46 13.12
C GLN A 137 1.74 3.06 13.66
N GLY A 138 0.50 2.58 13.60
CA GLY A 138 0.18 1.20 13.98
C GLY A 138 0.92 0.15 13.17
N VAL A 139 1.21 0.42 11.87
CA VAL A 139 2.04 -0.45 11.02
C VAL A 139 3.50 -0.42 11.48
N VAL A 140 4.01 0.78 11.79
CA VAL A 140 5.38 0.95 12.30
C VAL A 140 5.57 0.22 13.61
N ASP A 141 4.62 0.34 14.53
CA ASP A 141 4.64 -0.35 15.82
C ASP A 141 4.61 -1.87 15.63
N ALA A 142 3.75 -2.37 14.74
CA ALA A 142 3.67 -3.80 14.43
C ALA A 142 4.97 -4.34 13.79
N LEU A 143 5.64 -3.55 12.93
CA LEU A 143 6.96 -3.92 12.39
C LEU A 143 8.04 -3.95 13.47
N LYS A 144 8.00 -3.00 14.40
CA LYS A 144 8.92 -2.96 15.55
C LYS A 144 8.77 -4.19 16.44
N ASP A 145 7.56 -4.69 16.65
CA ASP A 145 7.31 -5.93 17.39
C ASP A 145 7.92 -7.16 16.70
N LEU A 146 8.18 -7.08 15.39
CA LEU A 146 8.93 -8.08 14.62
C LEU A 146 10.45 -7.84 14.66
N GLU A 147 10.93 -6.83 15.40
CA GLU A 147 12.32 -6.36 15.34
C GLU A 147 12.74 -5.94 13.90
N VAL A 148 11.83 -5.30 13.19
CA VAL A 148 12.05 -4.69 11.88
C VAL A 148 11.92 -3.19 12.01
N ASP A 149 12.99 -2.47 11.68
CA ASP A 149 13.01 -1.01 11.70
C ASP A 149 12.14 -0.43 10.58
N PHE A 150 11.74 0.81 10.73
CA PHE A 150 10.97 1.53 9.74
C PHE A 150 11.61 2.87 9.38
N GLN A 151 11.82 3.09 8.09
CA GLN A 151 12.33 4.35 7.56
C GLN A 151 11.22 5.11 6.86
N ARG A 152 10.93 6.34 7.31
CA ARG A 152 10.00 7.23 6.62
C ARG A 152 10.71 7.98 5.50
N ALA A 153 10.18 7.87 4.30
CA ALA A 153 10.54 8.69 3.15
C ALA A 153 9.44 9.73 2.87
N GLN A 154 9.73 10.71 2.05
CA GLN A 154 8.71 11.59 1.49
C GLN A 154 7.72 10.76 0.64
N VAL A 155 6.48 11.27 0.50
CA VAL A 155 5.47 10.63 -0.35
C VAL A 155 5.92 10.64 -1.81
N GLY A 156 5.91 9.47 -2.42
CA GLY A 156 6.28 9.22 -3.81
C GLY A 156 7.29 8.09 -3.96
N ASP A 157 7.02 7.22 -4.91
CA ASP A 157 7.76 6.00 -5.24
C ASP A 157 9.28 6.23 -5.41
N LYS A 158 9.67 7.31 -6.08
CA LYS A 158 11.07 7.69 -6.29
C LYS A 158 11.86 7.90 -5.00
N PHE A 159 11.21 8.41 -3.94
CA PHE A 159 11.87 8.62 -2.67
C PHE A 159 12.08 7.30 -1.92
N ILE A 160 11.08 6.40 -1.98
CA ILE A 160 11.20 5.05 -1.44
C ILE A 160 12.30 4.28 -2.16
N SER A 161 12.26 4.26 -3.49
CA SER A 161 13.28 3.58 -4.32
C SER A 161 14.70 4.08 -4.00
N ARG A 162 14.90 5.39 -3.86
CA ARG A 162 16.18 5.97 -3.49
C ARG A 162 16.67 5.49 -2.12
N GLU A 163 15.81 5.56 -1.09
CA GLU A 163 16.16 5.09 0.26
C GLU A 163 16.52 3.60 0.28
N LEU A 164 15.76 2.78 -0.48
CA LEU A 164 16.06 1.34 -0.62
C LEU A 164 17.43 1.09 -1.25
N VAL A 165 17.81 1.87 -2.28
CA VAL A 165 19.12 1.77 -2.94
C VAL A 165 20.23 2.22 -2.01
N ASP A 166 20.12 3.43 -1.46
CA ASP A 166 21.16 4.06 -0.66
C ASP A 166 21.49 3.26 0.61
N LYS A 167 20.46 2.64 1.22
CA LYS A 167 20.60 1.85 2.45
C LYS A 167 20.70 0.34 2.21
N LYS A 168 20.70 -0.11 0.95
CA LYS A 168 20.74 -1.54 0.58
C LYS A 168 19.62 -2.37 1.19
N LEU A 169 18.43 -1.77 1.30
CA LEU A 169 17.22 -2.41 1.81
C LEU A 169 16.44 -3.09 0.67
N ASN A 170 15.56 -4.02 1.01
CA ASN A 170 14.87 -4.85 0.03
C ASN A 170 13.38 -4.47 -0.14
N LEU A 171 12.69 -4.13 0.93
CA LEU A 171 11.23 -3.95 0.95
C LEU A 171 10.86 -2.51 1.27
N GLY A 172 10.01 -1.94 0.44
CA GLY A 172 9.37 -0.65 0.71
C GLY A 172 8.06 -0.50 -0.03
N GLY A 173 7.30 0.52 0.32
CA GLY A 173 6.05 0.81 -0.38
C GLY A 173 5.18 1.83 0.33
N GLU A 174 3.99 2.00 -0.22
CA GLU A 174 2.98 2.97 0.21
C GLU A 174 1.66 2.28 0.53
N THR A 175 0.87 2.90 1.39
CA THR A 175 -0.51 2.48 1.70
C THR A 175 -1.36 2.33 0.43
N SER A 176 -1.06 3.12 -0.62
CA SER A 176 -1.73 3.04 -1.93
C SER A 176 -1.56 1.69 -2.65
N GLY A 177 -0.66 0.83 -2.18
CA GLY A 177 -0.37 -0.46 -2.78
C GLY A 177 0.83 -0.48 -3.73
N HIS A 178 1.57 0.62 -3.86
CA HIS A 178 2.83 0.63 -4.58
C HIS A 178 3.91 -0.05 -3.74
N ILE A 179 4.27 -1.28 -4.11
CA ILE A 179 5.19 -2.14 -3.34
C ILE A 179 6.44 -2.42 -4.16
N ILE A 180 7.59 -2.12 -3.58
CA ILE A 180 8.91 -2.38 -4.17
C ILE A 180 9.59 -3.51 -3.40
N GLN A 181 9.94 -4.58 -4.10
CA GLN A 181 10.76 -5.69 -3.61
C GLN A 181 12.03 -5.78 -4.47
N ARG A 182 13.09 -5.09 -4.06
CA ARG A 182 14.31 -4.91 -4.86
C ARG A 182 15.02 -6.22 -5.26
N GLU A 183 14.76 -7.28 -4.53
CA GLU A 183 15.21 -8.62 -4.93
C GLU A 183 14.68 -9.02 -6.33
N PHE A 184 13.51 -8.48 -6.72
CA PHE A 184 12.80 -8.86 -7.94
C PHE A 184 12.62 -7.71 -8.94
N SER A 185 12.41 -6.49 -8.46
CA SER A 185 12.17 -5.31 -9.28
C SER A 185 12.66 -4.05 -8.57
N GLU A 186 13.25 -3.11 -9.31
CA GLU A 186 13.68 -1.81 -8.79
C GLU A 186 12.52 -0.80 -8.67
N SER A 187 11.38 -1.11 -9.25
CA SER A 187 10.14 -0.33 -9.18
C SER A 187 8.99 -1.14 -8.60
N GLY A 188 7.89 -0.48 -8.27
CA GLY A 188 6.64 -1.15 -7.91
C GLY A 188 6.17 -2.08 -9.03
N ASP A 189 5.69 -3.25 -8.63
CA ASP A 189 5.16 -4.27 -9.54
C ASP A 189 4.04 -5.03 -8.84
N ALA A 190 2.80 -4.76 -9.27
CA ALA A 190 1.61 -5.32 -8.64
C ALA A 190 1.55 -6.86 -8.75
N ASN A 191 2.02 -7.45 -9.86
CA ASN A 191 1.99 -8.91 -10.03
C ASN A 191 3.02 -9.62 -9.16
N ILE A 192 4.22 -9.06 -9.05
CA ILE A 192 5.24 -9.58 -8.12
C ILE A 192 4.75 -9.44 -6.69
N ALA A 193 4.26 -8.25 -6.30
CA ALA A 193 3.70 -8.03 -4.97
C ALA A 193 2.56 -9.01 -4.66
N LEU A 194 1.67 -9.26 -5.62
CA LEU A 194 0.56 -10.20 -5.49
C LEU A 194 1.03 -11.61 -5.17
N ILE A 195 1.84 -12.21 -6.05
CA ILE A 195 2.23 -13.62 -5.88
C ILE A 195 3.15 -13.80 -4.67
N GLN A 196 3.99 -12.82 -4.35
CA GLN A 196 4.82 -12.85 -3.15
C GLN A 196 3.98 -12.72 -1.87
N THR A 197 2.89 -11.96 -1.90
CA THR A 197 1.96 -11.86 -0.77
C THR A 197 1.18 -13.15 -0.57
N LEU A 198 0.64 -13.75 -1.65
CA LEU A 198 -0.06 -15.04 -1.57
C LEU A 198 0.86 -16.14 -1.05
N ALA A 199 2.11 -16.19 -1.54
CA ALA A 199 3.13 -17.11 -1.04
C ALA A 199 3.45 -16.87 0.46
N ALA A 200 3.54 -15.61 0.88
CA ALA A 200 3.78 -15.27 2.28
C ALA A 200 2.62 -15.75 3.18
N LEU A 201 1.37 -15.56 2.78
CA LEU A 201 0.21 -16.02 3.54
C LEU A 201 0.20 -17.55 3.67
N GLU A 202 0.50 -18.26 2.57
CA GLU A 202 0.61 -19.73 2.56
C GLU A 202 1.73 -20.22 3.50
N GLU A 203 2.95 -19.72 3.33
CA GLU A 203 4.12 -20.10 4.13
C GLU A 203 3.96 -19.78 5.62
N LEU A 204 3.26 -18.69 5.94
CA LEU A 204 3.00 -18.26 7.31
C LEU A 204 1.77 -18.95 7.92
N ASN A 205 0.97 -19.63 7.11
CA ASN A 205 -0.35 -20.16 7.45
C ASN A 205 -1.26 -19.09 8.06
N LEU A 206 -1.35 -17.94 7.39
CA LEU A 206 -2.15 -16.78 7.80
C LEU A 206 -3.12 -16.38 6.69
N SER A 207 -4.29 -15.90 7.07
CA SER A 207 -5.23 -15.24 6.19
C SER A 207 -4.99 -13.72 6.12
N LEU A 208 -5.62 -13.03 5.15
CA LEU A 208 -5.63 -11.55 5.11
C LEU A 208 -6.25 -10.96 6.40
N ALA A 209 -7.29 -11.61 6.94
CA ALA A 209 -7.91 -11.20 8.20
C ALA A 209 -6.93 -11.31 9.37
N ASP A 210 -6.12 -12.38 9.43
CA ASP A 210 -5.11 -12.55 10.48
C ASP A 210 -4.05 -11.45 10.43
N ILE A 211 -3.62 -11.05 9.23
CA ILE A 211 -2.66 -9.94 9.06
C ILE A 211 -3.25 -8.64 9.61
N LYS A 212 -4.51 -8.32 9.30
CA LYS A 212 -5.18 -7.11 9.82
C LYS A 212 -5.23 -7.07 11.34
N THR A 213 -5.43 -8.20 12.01
CA THR A 213 -5.47 -8.24 13.48
C THR A 213 -4.12 -7.94 14.15
N LYS A 214 -3.03 -8.01 13.40
CA LYS A 214 -1.67 -7.75 13.92
C LYS A 214 -1.31 -6.26 13.90
N ILE A 215 -2.10 -5.44 13.22
CA ILE A 215 -1.86 -4.01 13.08
C ILE A 215 -2.92 -3.25 13.88
N ASN A 216 -2.49 -2.54 14.90
CA ASN A 216 -3.37 -1.66 15.67
C ASN A 216 -3.37 -0.26 15.06
N TYR A 217 -4.22 -0.06 14.04
CA TYR A 217 -4.31 1.21 13.33
C TYR A 217 -4.66 2.37 14.26
N LYS A 218 -3.86 3.41 14.19
CA LYS A 218 -4.16 4.67 14.86
C LYS A 218 -5.22 5.45 14.06
N PRO A 219 -6.18 6.09 14.72
CA PRO A 219 -7.05 7.07 14.06
C PRO A 219 -6.22 8.11 13.30
N GLN A 220 -6.61 8.38 12.06
CA GLN A 220 -5.89 9.28 11.15
C GLN A 220 -6.89 10.07 10.31
N ILE A 221 -6.66 11.37 10.14
CA ILE A 221 -7.43 12.23 9.25
C ILE A 221 -6.46 12.91 8.28
N LEU A 222 -6.85 12.96 7.01
CA LEU A 222 -6.17 13.70 5.94
C LEU A 222 -7.12 14.75 5.39
N GLU A 223 -6.77 16.01 5.48
CA GLU A 223 -7.50 17.13 4.89
C GLU A 223 -6.65 17.92 3.89
N SER A 224 -7.32 18.55 2.94
CA SER A 224 -6.68 19.41 1.93
C SER A 224 -7.24 20.81 2.04
N PHE A 225 -6.36 21.80 2.11
CA PHE A 225 -6.72 23.21 2.30
C PHE A 225 -6.25 24.06 1.11
N ASP A 226 -7.15 24.91 0.64
CA ASP A 226 -6.80 26.00 -0.28
C ASP A 226 -6.14 27.12 0.53
N VAL A 227 -4.93 27.50 0.17
CA VAL A 227 -4.13 28.50 0.89
C VAL A 227 -3.66 29.59 -0.04
N LYS A 228 -3.52 30.81 0.49
CA LYS A 228 -3.04 31.97 -0.29
C LYS A 228 -1.53 31.88 -0.56
N ASP A 229 -0.77 31.40 0.41
CA ASP A 229 0.67 31.28 0.35
C ASP A 229 1.13 29.84 0.60
N MET A 230 1.49 29.15 -0.48
CA MET A 230 2.01 27.77 -0.43
C MET A 230 3.42 27.67 0.20
N GLN A 231 4.14 28.80 0.36
CA GLN A 231 5.49 28.82 0.89
C GLN A 231 5.48 28.83 2.44
N ILE A 232 4.34 29.11 3.06
CA ILE A 232 4.21 29.19 4.52
C ILE A 232 4.77 27.96 5.21
N ILE A 233 4.52 26.75 4.66
CA ILE A 233 4.99 25.49 5.25
C ILE A 233 6.52 25.26 5.13
N GLU A 234 7.21 26.06 4.34
CA GLU A 234 8.67 26.00 4.19
C GLU A 234 9.39 26.97 5.15
N THR A 235 8.63 27.77 5.89
CA THR A 235 9.20 28.73 6.84
C THR A 235 9.70 28.03 8.11
N LYS A 236 10.75 28.58 8.70
CA LYS A 236 11.28 28.11 9.98
C LYS A 236 10.24 28.25 11.11
N GLU A 237 9.51 29.36 11.10
CA GLU A 237 8.45 29.64 12.08
C GLU A 237 7.36 28.56 12.04
N PHE A 238 6.86 28.20 10.86
CA PHE A 238 5.88 27.13 10.71
C PHE A 238 6.41 25.79 11.24
N SER A 239 7.65 25.45 10.90
CA SER A 239 8.29 24.22 11.39
C SER A 239 8.39 24.19 12.93
N GLU A 240 8.70 25.32 13.56
CA GLU A 240 8.77 25.46 15.03
C GLU A 240 7.38 25.32 15.66
N GLN A 241 6.35 25.90 15.05
CA GLN A 241 4.96 25.79 15.50
C GLN A 241 4.44 24.35 15.41
N ILE A 242 4.72 23.64 14.33
CA ILE A 242 4.36 22.22 14.22
C ILE A 242 5.05 21.37 15.29
N LYS A 243 6.34 21.57 15.52
CA LYS A 243 7.07 20.87 16.59
C LYS A 243 6.52 21.17 17.98
N SER A 244 6.06 22.41 18.21
CA SER A 244 5.40 22.75 19.48
C SER A 244 4.08 22.00 19.63
N LEU A 245 3.26 21.95 18.57
CA LEU A 245 2.00 21.19 18.60
C LEU A 245 2.23 19.70 18.87
N GLU A 246 3.25 19.08 18.24
CA GLU A 246 3.61 17.68 18.49
C GLU A 246 4.12 17.46 19.92
N LYS A 247 4.76 18.43 20.52
CA LYS A 247 5.20 18.37 21.91
C LYS A 247 4.03 18.48 22.89
N ASP A 248 3.09 19.39 22.63
CA ASP A 248 1.91 19.61 23.45
C ASP A 248 0.91 18.45 23.34
N HIS A 249 0.91 17.76 22.18
CA HIS A 249 0.10 16.57 21.88
C HIS A 249 1.02 15.39 21.57
N SER A 250 1.74 14.88 22.58
CA SER A 250 2.81 13.89 22.42
C SER A 250 2.40 12.58 21.74
N ASN A 251 1.11 12.28 21.67
CA ASN A 251 0.56 11.12 20.97
C ASN A 251 0.09 11.45 19.54
N ALA A 252 0.18 12.72 19.14
CA ALA A 252 -0.20 13.14 17.79
C ALA A 252 1.02 13.19 16.87
N ARG A 253 0.84 12.76 15.64
CA ARG A 253 1.80 12.89 14.54
C ARG A 253 1.18 13.77 13.46
N ILE A 254 1.94 14.74 13.01
CA ILE A 254 1.48 15.74 12.04
C ILE A 254 2.36 15.66 10.79
N SER A 255 1.74 15.55 9.62
CA SER A 255 2.43 15.67 8.34
C SER A 255 1.76 16.75 7.49
N VAL A 256 2.54 17.74 7.08
CA VAL A 256 2.06 18.86 6.25
C VAL A 256 2.89 18.91 4.98
N ARG A 257 2.23 18.90 3.82
CA ARG A 257 2.91 18.91 2.52
C ARG A 257 2.09 19.60 1.43
N LYS A 258 2.77 20.07 0.41
CA LYS A 258 2.14 20.54 -0.81
C LYS A 258 1.52 19.35 -1.57
N SER A 259 0.36 19.54 -2.17
CA SER A 259 -0.17 18.59 -3.13
C SER A 259 0.69 18.61 -4.40
N GLY A 260 0.97 17.45 -4.98
CA GLY A 260 1.74 17.35 -6.22
C GLY A 260 0.94 17.75 -7.47
N THR A 261 -0.40 17.73 -7.39
CA THR A 261 -1.30 17.87 -8.54
C THR A 261 -2.22 19.09 -8.45
N GLU A 262 -2.37 19.69 -7.28
CA GLU A 262 -3.30 20.78 -7.01
C GLU A 262 -2.61 21.86 -6.17
N PRO A 263 -3.02 23.13 -6.27
CA PRO A 263 -2.48 24.21 -5.45
C PRO A 263 -3.07 24.17 -4.02
N LYS A 264 -2.86 23.05 -3.32
CA LYS A 264 -3.39 22.79 -1.96
C LYS A 264 -2.30 22.31 -1.02
N ILE A 265 -2.45 22.61 0.25
CA ILE A 265 -1.69 21.99 1.33
C ILE A 265 -2.48 20.81 1.87
N ARG A 266 -1.85 19.65 1.97
CA ARG A 266 -2.39 18.45 2.59
C ARG A 266 -1.84 18.32 3.99
N VAL A 267 -2.75 18.18 4.94
CA VAL A 267 -2.45 17.99 6.36
C VAL A 267 -2.98 16.64 6.80
N MET A 268 -2.09 15.82 7.33
CA MET A 268 -2.44 14.56 7.98
C MET A 268 -2.18 14.71 9.48
N VAL A 269 -3.15 14.32 10.28
CA VAL A 269 -3.04 14.20 11.73
C VAL A 269 -3.43 12.79 12.13
N GLU A 270 -2.59 12.16 12.94
CA GLU A 270 -2.76 10.82 13.48
C GLU A 270 -2.55 10.87 14.99
N SER A 271 -3.41 10.21 15.76
CA SER A 271 -3.31 10.11 17.22
C SER A 271 -4.10 8.93 17.75
N ASP A 272 -3.82 8.50 18.97
CA ASP A 272 -4.65 7.53 19.70
C ASP A 272 -6.03 8.10 20.06
N SER A 273 -6.19 9.43 20.13
CA SER A 273 -7.41 10.12 20.50
C SER A 273 -8.01 10.88 19.31
N LYS A 274 -9.30 10.64 19.05
CA LYS A 274 -10.04 11.40 18.03
C LYS A 274 -10.21 12.88 18.40
N ASP A 275 -10.31 13.18 19.69
CA ASP A 275 -10.45 14.57 20.18
C ASP A 275 -9.14 15.33 19.95
N ASP A 276 -7.97 14.68 20.18
CA ASP A 276 -6.67 15.26 19.85
C ASP A 276 -6.54 15.55 18.37
N ILE A 277 -6.98 14.62 17.50
CA ILE A 277 -6.93 14.81 16.05
C ILE A 277 -7.69 16.08 15.64
N ALA A 278 -8.92 16.25 16.14
CA ALA A 278 -9.74 17.41 15.81
C ALA A 278 -9.10 18.71 16.31
N SER A 279 -8.58 18.72 17.54
CA SER A 279 -7.90 19.87 18.14
C SER A 279 -6.65 20.27 17.35
N VAL A 280 -5.79 19.28 17.07
CA VAL A 280 -4.53 19.49 16.34
C VAL A 280 -4.79 19.93 14.90
N MET A 281 -5.76 19.29 14.20
CA MET A 281 -6.14 19.67 12.83
C MET A 281 -6.61 21.15 12.77
N ASN A 282 -7.44 21.57 13.73
CA ASN A 282 -7.90 22.97 13.81
C ASN A 282 -6.72 23.93 14.07
N SER A 283 -5.78 23.54 14.94
CA SER A 283 -4.58 24.34 15.21
C SER A 283 -3.73 24.50 13.96
N VAL A 284 -3.43 23.40 13.25
CA VAL A 284 -2.65 23.45 12.00
C VAL A 284 -3.38 24.27 10.94
N LYS A 285 -4.69 24.10 10.80
CA LYS A 285 -5.51 24.91 9.88
C LYS A 285 -5.35 26.41 10.13
N SER A 286 -5.35 26.82 11.40
CA SER A 286 -5.19 28.23 11.77
C SER A 286 -3.81 28.79 11.45
N LEU A 287 -2.78 27.93 11.29
CA LEU A 287 -1.43 28.34 10.89
C LEU A 287 -1.28 28.55 9.37
N ILE A 288 -2.15 27.94 8.56
CA ILE A 288 -2.01 27.92 7.08
C ILE A 288 -3.09 28.73 6.37
N ILE A 289 -4.20 29.08 7.01
CA ILE A 289 -5.28 29.92 6.50
C ILE A 289 -5.32 31.27 7.20
#